data_8dcfe9d7e3c58f556dff2731d791e95b
#
_entry.id   8dcfe9d7e3c58f556dff2731d791e95b
#
_cell.length_a   1.000
_cell.length_b   1.000
_cell.length_c   1.000
_cell.angle_alpha   90.00
_cell.angle_beta   90.00
_cell.angle_gamma   90.00
#
_symmetry.space_group_name_H-M   'P 1'
#
loop_
_entity.id
_entity.type
_entity.pdbx_description
1 polymer ?
#
loop_
_entity_poly.entity_id
_entity_poly.type
_entity_poly.pdbx_seq_one_letter_code
_entity_poly.pdbx_strand_id
1 'polypeptide(L)'
;MAKGDHLMVSCGTYQHHAIDMGDGRVIQYGGGELSANNEVAIVPYETLASIGEVFVLDGPVSFSADEVIERAISRIGEKDYSFLNNNCEHFVNWCRTGRADSGQVDRTIRRLASCAAKLSSKSTAKFVSQRLGSAAGKRLTKGSAPLFLLADAAQLGAEIVASNHGADAETSEQVGMATGLSASVGIGLVTAGPLGAVAGAGLWAFGELAGRGIVKAAQPSE
;
A
#
# COMPACT_ATOMS: atom_id res chain seq x y z
N MET A 1 -19.83 -14.70 -2.94
CA MET A 1 -18.76 -14.73 -3.95
C MET A 1 -19.39 -15.09 -5.26
N ALA A 2 -19.08 -14.36 -6.29
CA ALA A 2 -19.64 -14.54 -7.62
C ALA A 2 -18.52 -14.59 -8.66
N LYS A 3 -18.81 -15.15 -9.82
CA LYS A 3 -17.88 -15.21 -10.97
C LYS A 3 -17.32 -13.80 -11.28
N GLY A 4 -16.00 -13.69 -11.38
CA GLY A 4 -15.28 -12.44 -11.64
C GLY A 4 -14.98 -11.60 -10.40
N ASP A 5 -15.40 -12.05 -9.19
CA ASP A 5 -15.08 -11.36 -7.95
C ASP A 5 -13.58 -11.30 -7.71
N HIS A 6 -13.13 -10.16 -7.19
CA HIS A 6 -11.77 -9.96 -6.70
C HIS A 6 -11.67 -10.51 -5.28
N LEU A 7 -10.98 -11.60 -5.10
CA LEU A 7 -10.75 -12.23 -3.81
C LEU A 7 -9.40 -11.79 -3.24
N MET A 8 -9.36 -11.61 -1.92
CA MET A 8 -8.15 -11.30 -1.17
C MET A 8 -8.07 -12.13 0.10
N VAL A 9 -6.88 -12.62 0.41
CA VAL A 9 -6.54 -13.25 1.69
C VAL A 9 -5.29 -12.62 2.27
N SER A 10 -5.27 -12.41 3.60
CA SER A 10 -4.11 -11.87 4.30
C SER A 10 -3.04 -12.95 4.48
N CYS A 11 -1.80 -12.63 4.07
CA CYS A 11 -0.60 -13.43 4.33
C CYS A 11 0.30 -12.74 5.38
N GLY A 12 -0.28 -11.96 6.30
CA GLY A 12 0.42 -11.24 7.35
C GLY A 12 0.97 -9.89 6.88
N THR A 13 2.13 -9.87 6.25
CA THR A 13 2.77 -8.61 5.79
C THR A 13 2.40 -8.21 4.37
N TYR A 14 1.78 -9.09 3.62
CA TYR A 14 1.27 -8.85 2.27
C TYR A 14 -0.10 -9.49 2.08
N GLN A 15 -0.75 -9.18 0.98
CA GLN A 15 -2.04 -9.74 0.60
C GLN A 15 -1.87 -10.57 -0.66
N HIS A 16 -2.57 -11.69 -0.72
CA HIS A 16 -2.66 -12.48 -1.91
C HIS A 16 -4.04 -12.30 -2.56
N HIS A 17 -4.04 -12.14 -3.88
CA HIS A 17 -5.21 -11.79 -4.67
C HIS A 17 -5.49 -12.86 -5.71
N ALA A 18 -6.80 -13.12 -5.95
CA ALA A 18 -7.27 -14.08 -6.93
C ALA A 18 -8.60 -13.62 -7.56
N ILE A 19 -9.03 -14.28 -8.61
CA ILE A 19 -10.32 -14.08 -9.27
C ILE A 19 -11.18 -15.33 -9.09
N ASP A 20 -12.42 -15.16 -8.59
CA ASP A 20 -13.39 -16.25 -8.47
C ASP A 20 -13.90 -16.68 -9.86
N MET A 21 -13.86 -17.96 -10.14
CA MET A 21 -14.41 -18.52 -11.38
C MET A 21 -15.92 -18.80 -11.30
N GLY A 22 -16.52 -18.77 -10.09
CA GLY A 22 -17.94 -19.05 -9.85
C GLY A 22 -18.29 -20.53 -9.78
N ASP A 23 -17.30 -21.44 -9.84
CA ASP A 23 -17.48 -22.89 -9.85
C ASP A 23 -16.67 -23.62 -8.77
N GLY A 24 -16.27 -22.90 -7.70
CA GLY A 24 -15.44 -23.45 -6.64
C GLY A 24 -13.94 -23.42 -6.94
N ARG A 25 -13.54 -22.77 -8.02
CA ARG A 25 -12.13 -22.57 -8.39
C ARG A 25 -11.80 -21.09 -8.47
N VAL A 26 -10.53 -20.78 -8.37
CA VAL A 26 -10.00 -19.42 -8.51
C VAL A 26 -8.83 -19.42 -9.49
N ILE A 27 -8.61 -18.27 -10.15
CA ILE A 27 -7.40 -18.02 -10.94
C ILE A 27 -6.53 -17.07 -10.14
N GLN A 28 -5.29 -17.45 -9.88
CA GLN A 28 -4.33 -16.66 -9.13
C GLN A 28 -2.98 -16.57 -9.84
N TYR A 29 -2.25 -15.50 -9.58
CA TYR A 29 -0.84 -15.45 -9.93
C TYR A 29 -0.04 -15.82 -8.68
N GLY A 30 0.40 -17.06 -8.59
CA GLY A 30 1.12 -17.57 -7.44
C GLY A 30 2.51 -16.96 -7.33
N GLY A 31 2.94 -16.69 -6.10
CA GLY A 31 4.28 -16.26 -5.73
C GLY A 31 4.66 -16.85 -4.37
N GLY A 32 5.94 -17.21 -4.19
CA GLY A 32 6.44 -17.76 -2.95
C GLY A 32 5.82 -19.10 -2.58
N GLU A 33 5.34 -19.25 -1.34
CA GLU A 33 4.81 -20.51 -0.80
C GLU A 33 3.46 -20.95 -1.42
N LEU A 34 2.74 -20.04 -2.08
CA LEU A 34 1.40 -20.27 -2.63
C LEU A 34 1.40 -20.92 -4.00
N SER A 35 2.51 -20.94 -4.70
CA SER A 35 2.71 -21.67 -5.94
C SER A 35 4.17 -22.03 -6.11
N ALA A 36 4.46 -23.30 -6.21
CA ALA A 36 5.83 -23.78 -6.41
C ALA A 36 6.50 -23.24 -7.68
N ASN A 37 5.71 -22.71 -8.62
CA ASN A 37 6.16 -22.32 -9.96
C ASN A 37 6.06 -20.82 -10.25
N ASN A 38 5.58 -19.98 -9.32
CA ASN A 38 5.35 -18.54 -9.57
C ASN A 38 4.62 -18.29 -10.90
N GLU A 39 3.51 -18.98 -11.13
CA GLU A 39 2.78 -18.91 -12.39
C GLU A 39 1.30 -18.55 -12.19
N VAL A 40 0.66 -18.07 -13.25
CA VAL A 40 -0.80 -17.93 -13.29
C VAL A 40 -1.41 -19.32 -13.42
N ALA A 41 -2.23 -19.71 -12.45
CA ALA A 41 -2.83 -21.03 -12.39
C ALA A 41 -4.28 -21.01 -11.90
N ILE A 42 -5.05 -22.02 -12.31
CA ILE A 42 -6.35 -22.34 -11.73
C ILE A 42 -6.12 -23.29 -10.57
N VAL A 43 -6.68 -22.95 -9.40
CA VAL A 43 -6.61 -23.78 -8.20
C VAL A 43 -7.99 -23.89 -7.55
N PRO A 44 -8.26 -24.91 -6.71
CA PRO A 44 -9.46 -24.96 -5.90
C PRO A 44 -9.54 -23.74 -4.96
N TYR A 45 -10.76 -23.23 -4.72
CA TYR A 45 -10.99 -22.13 -3.76
C TYR A 45 -10.42 -22.44 -2.37
N GLU A 46 -10.48 -23.70 -1.95
CA GLU A 46 -9.97 -24.18 -0.67
C GLU A 46 -8.48 -23.90 -0.50
N THR A 47 -7.72 -23.83 -1.60
CA THR A 47 -6.29 -23.46 -1.55
C THR A 47 -6.13 -22.04 -1.01
N LEU A 48 -6.97 -21.12 -1.46
CA LEU A 48 -6.98 -19.73 -0.96
C LEU A 48 -7.51 -19.68 0.48
N ALA A 49 -8.62 -20.36 0.76
CA ALA A 49 -9.26 -20.38 2.08
C ALA A 49 -8.40 -21.06 3.16
N SER A 50 -7.47 -21.94 2.79
CA SER A 50 -6.54 -22.55 3.75
C SER A 50 -5.51 -21.59 4.33
N ILE A 51 -5.30 -20.42 3.69
CA ILE A 51 -4.36 -19.39 4.15
C ILE A 51 -4.98 -18.55 5.26
N GLY A 52 -6.28 -18.25 5.16
CA GLY A 52 -7.01 -17.42 6.10
C GLY A 52 -8.39 -17.04 5.61
N GLU A 53 -8.98 -16.05 6.27
CA GLU A 53 -10.28 -15.50 5.86
C GLU A 53 -10.18 -14.82 4.50
N VAL A 54 -11.10 -15.18 3.61
CA VAL A 54 -11.14 -14.66 2.24
C VAL A 54 -12.17 -13.53 2.17
N PHE A 55 -11.73 -12.38 1.71
CA PHE A 55 -12.54 -11.18 1.49
C PHE A 55 -12.82 -10.98 0.01
N VAL A 56 -14.04 -10.53 -0.29
CA VAL A 56 -14.36 -9.99 -1.62
C VAL A 56 -14.08 -8.50 -1.61
N LEU A 57 -13.18 -8.06 -2.47
CA LEU A 57 -12.84 -6.64 -2.58
C LEU A 57 -13.71 -5.95 -3.63
N ASP A 58 -14.43 -4.92 -3.18
CA ASP A 58 -15.06 -3.97 -4.07
C ASP A 58 -13.99 -3.11 -4.78
N GLY A 59 -14.25 -2.77 -6.02
CA GLY A 59 -13.33 -1.95 -6.78
C GLY A 59 -13.76 -1.80 -8.24
N PRO A 60 -13.05 -0.98 -9.00
CA PRO A 60 -13.41 -0.72 -10.40
C PRO A 60 -13.40 -2.01 -11.22
N VAL A 61 -14.36 -2.11 -12.11
CA VAL A 61 -14.47 -3.17 -13.11
C VAL A 61 -14.91 -2.54 -14.42
N SER A 62 -14.18 -2.85 -15.51
CA SER A 62 -14.45 -2.32 -16.85
C SER A 62 -14.96 -3.40 -17.81
N PHE A 63 -14.94 -4.66 -17.40
CA PHE A 63 -15.29 -5.83 -18.20
C PHE A 63 -16.37 -6.64 -17.50
N SER A 64 -17.17 -7.38 -18.27
CA SER A 64 -18.12 -8.34 -17.71
C SER A 64 -17.39 -9.48 -16.99
N ALA A 65 -18.11 -10.21 -16.13
CA ALA A 65 -17.53 -11.36 -15.42
C ALA A 65 -16.91 -12.40 -16.37
N ASP A 66 -17.56 -12.65 -17.52
CA ASP A 66 -17.05 -13.59 -18.52
C ASP A 66 -15.75 -13.08 -19.14
N GLU A 67 -15.70 -11.83 -19.54
CA GLU A 67 -14.47 -11.20 -20.09
C GLU A 67 -13.33 -11.18 -19.07
N VAL A 68 -13.61 -10.90 -17.79
CA VAL A 68 -12.61 -10.97 -16.71
C VAL A 68 -11.98 -12.36 -16.63
N ILE A 69 -12.82 -13.43 -16.69
CA ILE A 69 -12.33 -14.80 -16.67
C ILE A 69 -11.55 -15.14 -17.94
N GLU A 70 -12.03 -14.76 -19.13
CA GLU A 70 -11.31 -14.99 -20.40
C GLU A 70 -9.93 -14.33 -20.38
N ARG A 71 -9.85 -13.09 -19.90
CA ARG A 71 -8.58 -12.38 -19.73
C ARG A 71 -7.66 -13.11 -18.76
N ALA A 72 -8.17 -13.57 -17.62
CA ALA A 72 -7.38 -14.33 -16.65
C ALA A 72 -6.88 -15.66 -17.24
N ILE A 73 -7.72 -16.40 -17.97
CA ILE A 73 -7.36 -17.64 -18.65
C ILE A 73 -6.28 -17.40 -19.71
N SER A 74 -6.31 -16.26 -20.42
CA SER A 74 -5.33 -15.95 -21.46
C SER A 74 -3.88 -15.84 -20.93
N ARG A 75 -3.71 -15.69 -19.61
CA ARG A 75 -2.40 -15.60 -18.95
C ARG A 75 -1.99 -16.85 -18.19
N ILE A 76 -2.78 -17.95 -18.26
CA ILE A 76 -2.43 -19.21 -17.59
C ILE A 76 -1.05 -19.70 -18.06
N GLY A 77 -0.20 -20.10 -17.10
CA GLY A 77 1.17 -20.54 -17.33
C GLY A 77 2.18 -19.42 -17.45
N GLU A 78 1.79 -18.14 -17.32
CA GLU A 78 2.73 -17.02 -17.26
C GLU A 78 3.57 -17.12 -16.00
N LYS A 79 4.91 -16.90 -16.14
CA LYS A 79 5.90 -17.04 -15.06
C LYS A 79 6.72 -15.76 -14.79
N ASP A 80 6.34 -14.64 -15.36
CA ASP A 80 7.04 -13.35 -15.22
C ASP A 80 6.66 -12.63 -13.92
N TYR A 81 6.49 -13.37 -12.81
CA TYR A 81 6.12 -12.79 -11.53
C TYR A 81 7.18 -11.80 -11.03
N SER A 82 6.74 -10.59 -10.72
CA SER A 82 7.57 -9.54 -10.12
C SER A 82 6.78 -8.81 -9.04
N PHE A 83 7.29 -8.77 -7.82
CA PHE A 83 6.63 -8.07 -6.72
C PHE A 83 6.29 -6.61 -7.07
N LEU A 84 7.19 -5.91 -7.76
CA LEU A 84 7.02 -4.49 -8.05
C LEU A 84 6.13 -4.20 -9.27
N ASN A 85 6.16 -5.05 -10.29
CA ASN A 85 5.59 -4.71 -11.59
C ASN A 85 4.58 -5.73 -12.13
N ASN A 86 4.53 -6.93 -11.56
CA ASN A 86 3.68 -8.02 -12.07
C ASN A 86 3.37 -9.04 -10.96
N ASN A 87 2.71 -8.60 -9.89
CA ASN A 87 2.28 -9.44 -8.78
C ASN A 87 0.81 -9.87 -8.92
N CYS A 88 0.29 -10.61 -7.94
CA CYS A 88 -1.09 -11.09 -7.94
C CYS A 88 -2.13 -9.96 -8.02
N GLU A 89 -1.90 -8.81 -7.37
CA GLU A 89 -2.81 -7.67 -7.41
C GLU A 89 -2.78 -6.98 -8.79
N HIS A 90 -1.59 -6.79 -9.39
CA HIS A 90 -1.47 -6.30 -10.77
C HIS A 90 -2.23 -7.19 -11.76
N PHE A 91 -2.11 -8.50 -11.61
CA PHE A 91 -2.79 -9.47 -12.45
C PHE A 91 -4.33 -9.33 -12.36
N VAL A 92 -4.87 -9.32 -11.13
CA VAL A 92 -6.32 -9.21 -10.91
C VAL A 92 -6.84 -7.86 -11.44
N ASN A 93 -6.16 -6.76 -11.14
CA ASN A 93 -6.56 -5.43 -11.60
C ASN A 93 -6.50 -5.34 -13.12
N TRP A 94 -5.47 -5.89 -13.77
CA TRP A 94 -5.42 -5.96 -15.22
C TRP A 94 -6.58 -6.77 -15.82
N CYS A 95 -6.94 -7.90 -15.21
CA CYS A 95 -8.09 -8.69 -15.68
C CYS A 95 -9.40 -7.91 -15.59
N ARG A 96 -9.61 -7.16 -14.51
CA ARG A 96 -10.86 -6.45 -14.22
C ARG A 96 -10.98 -5.09 -14.91
N THR A 97 -9.87 -4.38 -15.10
CA THR A 97 -9.89 -2.97 -15.55
C THR A 97 -9.08 -2.71 -16.82
N GLY A 98 -8.22 -3.64 -17.23
CA GLY A 98 -7.23 -3.41 -18.29
C GLY A 98 -5.94 -2.73 -17.82
N ARG A 99 -5.87 -2.29 -16.57
CA ARG A 99 -4.69 -1.61 -15.98
C ARG A 99 -4.01 -2.52 -14.98
N ALA A 100 -2.69 -2.66 -15.10
CA ALA A 100 -1.86 -3.42 -14.17
C ALA A 100 -1.31 -2.47 -13.09
N ASP A 101 -2.08 -2.21 -12.05
CA ASP A 101 -1.70 -1.41 -10.88
C ASP A 101 -1.76 -2.24 -9.59
N SER A 102 -1.04 -1.83 -8.56
CA SER A 102 -1.03 -2.49 -7.25
C SER A 102 -0.97 -1.47 -6.13
N GLY A 103 -2.04 -1.42 -5.36
CA GLY A 103 -2.13 -0.57 -4.18
C GLY A 103 -1.10 -0.92 -3.11
N GLN A 104 -0.70 -2.21 -2.99
CA GLN A 104 0.36 -2.63 -2.07
C GLN A 104 1.72 -2.04 -2.46
N VAL A 105 2.05 -2.08 -3.74
CA VAL A 105 3.30 -1.50 -4.26
C VAL A 105 3.30 0.01 -4.11
N ASP A 106 2.23 0.67 -4.50
CA ASP A 106 2.09 2.12 -4.39
C ASP A 106 2.19 2.60 -2.93
N ARG A 107 1.56 1.91 -1.98
CA ARG A 107 1.70 2.19 -0.54
C ARG A 107 3.16 2.07 -0.08
N THR A 108 3.83 0.99 -0.47
CA THR A 108 5.22 0.74 -0.09
C THR A 108 6.15 1.82 -0.65
N ILE A 109 6.05 2.14 -1.93
CA ILE A 109 6.86 3.19 -2.59
C ILE A 109 6.60 4.55 -1.93
N ARG A 110 5.34 4.90 -1.68
CA ARG A 110 4.96 6.16 -1.03
C ARG A 110 5.58 6.29 0.36
N ARG A 111 5.57 5.22 1.18
CA ARG A 111 6.16 5.26 2.52
C ARG A 111 7.69 5.35 2.48
N LEU A 112 8.33 4.59 1.61
CA LEU A 112 9.78 4.70 1.42
C LEU A 112 10.20 6.10 0.98
N ALA A 113 9.47 6.70 0.06
CA ALA A 113 9.70 8.06 -0.42
C ALA A 113 9.48 9.11 0.68
N SER A 114 8.42 8.96 1.50
CA SER A 114 8.17 9.79 2.67
C SER A 114 9.33 9.73 3.67
N CYS A 115 9.78 8.52 4.01
CA CYS A 115 10.93 8.31 4.89
C CYS A 115 12.20 8.95 4.33
N ALA A 116 12.51 8.73 3.06
CA ALA A 116 13.68 9.30 2.39
C ALA A 116 13.66 10.85 2.40
N ALA A 117 12.51 11.45 2.13
CA ALA A 117 12.33 12.89 2.16
C ALA A 117 12.58 13.47 3.57
N LYS A 118 12.10 12.80 4.63
CA LYS A 118 12.30 13.21 6.03
C LYS A 118 13.75 13.01 6.50
N LEU A 119 14.42 11.96 6.02
CA LEU A 119 15.84 11.69 6.31
C LEU A 119 16.79 12.65 5.60
N SER A 120 16.36 13.28 4.52
CA SER A 120 17.14 14.30 3.83
C SER A 120 17.33 15.53 4.73
N SER A 121 18.39 15.53 5.54
CA SER A 121 18.65 16.51 6.59
C SER A 121 18.62 17.96 6.11
N LYS A 122 19.02 18.22 4.87
CA LYS A 122 18.99 19.56 4.26
C LYS A 122 17.57 20.05 3.96
N SER A 123 16.71 19.19 3.42
CA SER A 123 15.33 19.53 3.08
C SER A 123 14.49 19.72 4.35
N THR A 124 14.62 18.82 5.30
CA THR A 124 13.90 18.89 6.60
C THR A 124 14.33 20.09 7.42
N ALA A 125 15.65 20.36 7.54
CA ALA A 125 16.16 21.52 8.25
C ALA A 125 15.71 22.84 7.59
N LYS A 126 15.71 22.91 6.27
CA LYS A 126 15.24 24.10 5.52
C LYS A 126 13.74 24.32 5.72
N PHE A 127 12.92 23.27 5.63
CA PHE A 127 11.48 23.37 5.83
C PHE A 127 11.13 23.83 7.26
N VAL A 128 11.71 23.20 8.28
CA VAL A 128 11.45 23.50 9.68
C VAL A 128 11.98 24.87 10.07
N SER A 129 13.19 25.25 9.62
CA SER A 129 13.76 26.56 9.92
C SER A 129 13.03 27.73 9.27
N GLN A 130 12.48 27.54 8.08
CA GLN A 130 11.67 28.55 7.39
C GLN A 130 10.34 28.83 8.08
N ARG A 131 9.76 27.84 8.78
CA ARG A 131 8.42 27.94 9.38
C ARG A 131 8.44 28.24 10.89
N LEU A 132 9.46 27.79 11.61
CA LEU A 132 9.49 27.79 13.07
C LEU A 132 10.70 28.53 13.66
N GLY A 133 11.56 29.15 12.86
CA GLY A 133 12.77 29.80 13.28
C GLY A 133 13.94 28.84 13.59
N SER A 134 15.17 29.40 13.58
CA SER A 134 16.40 28.61 13.60
C SER A 134 16.66 27.80 14.88
N ALA A 135 16.17 28.26 16.04
CA ALA A 135 16.39 27.58 17.32
C ALA A 135 15.50 26.35 17.51
N ALA A 136 14.20 26.45 17.16
CA ALA A 136 13.26 25.33 17.20
C ALA A 136 13.59 24.28 16.13
N GLY A 137 13.99 24.74 14.95
CA GLY A 137 14.41 23.87 13.85
C GLY A 137 15.61 22.99 14.20
N LYS A 138 16.63 23.55 14.91
CA LYS A 138 17.82 22.79 15.33
C LYS A 138 17.52 21.73 16.40
N ARG A 139 16.57 21.97 17.30
CA ARG A 139 16.17 21.01 18.33
C ARG A 139 15.39 19.83 17.71
N LEU A 140 14.45 20.14 16.81
CA LEU A 140 13.64 19.12 16.11
C LEU A 140 14.46 18.25 15.15
N THR A 141 15.47 18.80 14.46
CA THR A 141 16.24 18.04 13.48
C THR A 141 17.35 17.17 14.09
N LYS A 142 17.94 17.55 15.24
CA LYS A 142 19.03 16.77 15.84
C LYS A 142 18.60 15.61 16.73
N GLY A 143 17.42 15.66 17.34
CA GLY A 143 16.99 14.65 18.32
C GLY A 143 15.76 13.85 17.92
N SER A 144 14.87 14.37 17.09
CA SER A 144 13.55 13.79 16.85
C SER A 144 13.35 13.21 15.45
N ALA A 145 14.27 13.42 14.51
CA ALA A 145 14.15 12.86 13.16
C ALA A 145 13.93 11.33 13.17
N PRO A 146 14.64 10.51 13.97
CA PRO A 146 14.36 9.09 14.07
C PRO A 146 12.97 8.76 14.62
N LEU A 147 12.43 9.61 15.53
CA LEU A 147 11.12 9.38 16.13
C LEU A 147 9.99 9.56 15.11
N PHE A 148 10.14 10.47 14.14
CA PHE A 148 9.14 10.63 13.06
C PHE A 148 9.09 9.45 12.10
N LEU A 149 10.15 8.63 12.04
CA LEU A 149 10.09 7.34 11.31
C LEU A 149 9.18 6.32 11.99
N LEU A 150 9.03 6.41 13.32
CA LEU A 150 8.06 5.59 14.06
C LEU A 150 6.62 5.95 13.69
N ALA A 151 6.35 7.23 13.42
CA ALA A 151 5.04 7.64 12.91
C ALA A 151 4.75 7.08 11.52
N ASP A 152 5.75 7.04 10.63
CA ASP A 152 5.60 6.41 9.32
C ASP A 152 5.41 4.89 9.43
N ALA A 153 6.13 4.24 10.33
CA ALA A 153 5.96 2.80 10.60
C ALA A 153 4.56 2.50 11.19
N ALA A 154 4.08 3.33 12.13
CA ALA A 154 2.74 3.21 12.69
C ALA A 154 1.65 3.41 11.62
N GLN A 155 1.84 4.38 10.73
CA GLN A 155 0.95 4.63 9.61
C GLN A 155 0.88 3.44 8.67
N LEU A 156 2.03 2.91 8.23
CA LEU A 156 2.10 1.73 7.38
C LEU A 156 1.48 0.51 8.07
N GLY A 157 1.78 0.30 9.35
CA GLY A 157 1.19 -0.79 10.14
C GLY A 157 -0.33 -0.69 10.20
N ALA A 158 -0.87 0.49 10.42
CA ALA A 158 -2.32 0.72 10.44
C ALA A 158 -2.98 0.47 9.06
N GLU A 159 -2.34 0.90 7.97
CA GLU A 159 -2.78 0.61 6.60
C GLU A 159 -2.82 -0.91 6.32
N ILE A 160 -1.76 -1.63 6.69
CA ILE A 160 -1.67 -3.09 6.53
C ILE A 160 -2.75 -3.79 7.35
N VAL A 161 -2.93 -3.41 8.62
CA VAL A 161 -3.94 -4.01 9.50
C VAL A 161 -5.34 -3.78 8.94
N ALA A 162 -5.70 -2.56 8.57
CA ALA A 162 -7.00 -2.25 7.99
C ALA A 162 -7.26 -3.07 6.72
N SER A 163 -6.31 -3.10 5.82
CA SER A 163 -6.36 -3.83 4.56
C SER A 163 -6.47 -5.35 4.78
N ASN A 164 -5.74 -5.90 5.75
CA ASN A 164 -5.81 -7.33 6.12
C ASN A 164 -7.15 -7.75 6.75
N HIS A 165 -7.95 -6.77 7.22
CA HIS A 165 -9.31 -6.99 7.70
C HIS A 165 -10.37 -6.63 6.65
N GLY A 166 -9.99 -6.59 5.38
CA GLY A 166 -10.91 -6.41 4.26
C GLY A 166 -11.31 -4.97 3.97
N ALA A 167 -10.68 -3.98 4.59
CA ALA A 167 -10.91 -2.59 4.23
C ALA A 167 -10.39 -2.33 2.80
N ASP A 168 -11.15 -1.56 2.03
CA ASP A 168 -10.73 -1.11 0.72
C ASP A 168 -9.49 -0.20 0.78
N ALA A 169 -8.92 0.11 -0.38
CA ALA A 169 -7.69 0.89 -0.48
C ALA A 169 -7.85 2.30 0.10
N GLU A 170 -9.00 2.94 -0.09
CA GLU A 170 -9.28 4.29 0.39
C GLU A 170 -9.41 4.31 1.91
N THR A 171 -10.21 3.40 2.49
CA THR A 171 -10.39 3.25 3.94
C THR A 171 -9.06 2.93 4.62
N SER A 172 -8.28 1.99 4.07
CA SER A 172 -6.97 1.63 4.62
C SER A 172 -6.02 2.83 4.62
N GLU A 173 -5.99 3.62 3.56
CA GLU A 173 -5.20 4.84 3.48
C GLU A 173 -5.65 5.89 4.50
N GLN A 174 -6.96 6.10 4.66
CA GLN A 174 -7.50 7.05 5.65
C GLN A 174 -7.12 6.67 7.08
N VAL A 175 -7.24 5.38 7.45
CA VAL A 175 -6.82 4.86 8.75
C VAL A 175 -5.34 5.09 8.97
N GLY A 176 -4.52 4.79 7.98
CA GLY A 176 -3.08 5.04 8.02
C GLY A 176 -2.76 6.53 8.20
N MET A 177 -3.36 7.39 7.39
CA MET A 177 -3.15 8.85 7.46
C MET A 177 -3.53 9.44 8.83
N ALA A 178 -4.67 9.02 9.38
CA ALA A 178 -5.09 9.44 10.72
C ALA A 178 -4.08 9.01 11.79
N THR A 179 -3.58 7.76 11.70
CA THR A 179 -2.57 7.22 12.62
C THR A 179 -1.25 7.96 12.50
N GLY A 180 -0.74 8.15 11.29
CA GLY A 180 0.54 8.83 11.04
C GLY A 180 0.54 10.30 11.46
N LEU A 181 -0.54 11.01 11.16
CA LEU A 181 -0.74 12.41 11.60
C LEU A 181 -0.76 12.50 13.12
N SER A 182 -1.59 11.69 13.78
CA SER A 182 -1.74 11.68 15.24
C SER A 182 -0.42 11.35 15.94
N ALA A 183 0.31 10.34 15.46
CA ALA A 183 1.63 9.99 15.97
C ALA A 183 2.64 11.12 15.78
N SER A 184 2.68 11.76 14.62
CA SER A 184 3.60 12.88 14.34
C SER A 184 3.31 14.11 15.19
N VAL A 185 2.03 14.44 15.39
CA VAL A 185 1.60 15.51 16.29
C VAL A 185 1.99 15.19 17.74
N GLY A 186 1.72 13.95 18.21
CA GLY A 186 2.09 13.51 19.57
C GLY A 186 3.59 13.56 19.82
N ILE A 187 4.40 13.04 18.91
CA ILE A 187 5.87 13.12 18.98
C ILE A 187 6.32 14.59 19.05
N GLY A 188 5.79 15.43 18.18
CA GLY A 188 6.10 16.86 18.18
C GLY A 188 5.73 17.55 19.49
N LEU A 189 4.53 17.25 20.02
CA LEU A 189 4.05 17.82 21.30
C LEU A 189 4.97 17.45 22.47
N VAL A 190 5.36 16.19 22.56
CA VAL A 190 6.25 15.70 23.64
C VAL A 190 7.66 16.28 23.51
N THR A 191 8.17 16.47 22.27
CA THR A 191 9.55 16.93 22.07
C THR A 191 9.72 18.44 22.16
N ALA A 192 8.73 19.23 21.78
CA ALA A 192 8.84 20.69 21.71
C ALA A 192 7.53 21.46 22.03
N GLY A 193 6.59 20.84 22.75
CA GLY A 193 5.33 21.46 23.15
C GLY A 193 4.41 21.79 21.96
N PRO A 194 3.51 22.77 22.11
CA PRO A 194 2.52 23.11 21.06
C PRO A 194 3.14 23.46 19.71
N LEU A 195 4.29 24.13 19.70
CA LEU A 195 5.02 24.43 18.47
C LEU A 195 5.58 23.17 17.83
N GLY A 196 6.00 22.19 18.64
CA GLY A 196 6.42 20.88 18.18
C GLY A 196 5.27 20.09 17.54
N ALA A 197 4.06 20.17 18.08
CA ALA A 197 2.88 19.56 17.49
C ALA A 197 2.60 20.09 16.07
N VAL A 198 2.65 21.40 15.87
CA VAL A 198 2.52 22.03 14.54
C VAL A 198 3.63 21.58 13.59
N ALA A 199 4.87 21.51 14.10
CA ALA A 199 6.01 21.04 13.31
C ALA A 199 5.86 19.56 12.92
N GLY A 200 5.38 18.71 13.83
CA GLY A 200 5.11 17.30 13.58
C GLY A 200 4.06 17.10 12.48
N ALA A 201 2.94 17.83 12.55
CA ALA A 201 1.93 17.84 11.49
C ALA A 201 2.51 18.29 10.15
N GLY A 202 3.33 19.35 10.15
CA GLY A 202 3.97 19.86 8.94
C GLY A 202 4.97 18.88 8.32
N LEU A 203 5.77 18.18 9.13
CA LEU A 203 6.69 17.13 8.67
C LEU A 203 5.95 15.93 8.09
N TRP A 204 4.85 15.52 8.72
CA TRP A 204 3.99 14.48 8.20
C TRP A 204 3.43 14.87 6.83
N ALA A 205 2.82 16.06 6.70
CA ALA A 205 2.26 16.54 5.44
C ALA A 205 3.33 16.65 4.34
N PHE A 206 4.54 17.11 4.67
CA PHE A 206 5.65 17.13 3.72
C PHE A 206 6.02 15.74 3.22
N GLY A 207 6.10 14.73 4.11
CA GLY A 207 6.36 13.35 3.73
C GLY A 207 5.26 12.77 2.82
N GLU A 208 3.98 13.03 3.14
CA GLU A 208 2.85 12.59 2.31
C GLU A 208 2.91 13.18 0.89
N LEU A 209 3.16 14.48 0.78
CA LEU A 209 3.27 15.16 -0.53
C LEU A 209 4.44 14.61 -1.34
N ALA A 210 5.60 14.39 -0.71
CA ALA A 210 6.76 13.81 -1.38
C ALA A 210 6.49 12.38 -1.86
N GLY A 211 5.87 11.55 -1.02
CA GLY A 211 5.51 10.17 -1.35
C GLY A 211 4.53 10.09 -2.53
N ARG A 212 3.45 10.87 -2.48
CA ARG A 212 2.45 10.94 -3.57
C ARG A 212 3.05 11.46 -4.88
N GLY A 213 3.96 12.44 -4.81
CA GLY A 213 4.64 12.97 -5.98
C GLY A 213 5.50 11.93 -6.69
N ILE A 214 6.17 11.05 -5.95
CA ILE A 214 7.00 9.98 -6.51
C ILE A 214 6.15 8.90 -7.16
N VAL A 215 5.09 8.44 -6.49
CA VAL A 215 4.17 7.45 -7.06
C VAL A 215 3.57 7.97 -8.36
N LYS A 216 3.07 9.22 -8.37
CA LYS A 216 2.50 9.83 -9.58
C LYS A 216 3.51 9.93 -10.73
N ALA A 217 4.78 10.20 -10.42
CA ALA A 217 5.83 10.28 -11.44
C ALA A 217 6.28 8.89 -11.96
N ALA A 218 6.04 7.82 -11.19
CA ALA A 218 6.38 6.45 -11.57
C ALA A 218 5.26 5.76 -12.37
N GLN A 219 4.03 6.27 -12.32
CA GLN A 219 2.93 5.75 -13.12
C GLN A 219 3.11 6.17 -14.60
N PRO A 220 2.95 5.23 -15.55
CA PRO A 220 3.01 5.58 -16.97
C PRO A 220 1.94 6.61 -17.31
N SER A 221 2.31 7.64 -18.05
CA SER A 221 1.37 8.61 -18.64
C SER A 221 0.41 7.86 -19.57
N GLU A 222 -0.88 8.07 -19.40
CA GLU A 222 -1.93 7.59 -20.30
C GLU A 222 -1.74 8.08 -21.73
#